data_3960a285e72c13d3b3362baf16f3c8d7
#
_entry.id   3960a285e72c13d3b3362baf16f3c8d7
#
_cell.length_a   1.000
_cell.length_b   1.000
_cell.length_c   1.000
_cell.angle_alpha   90.00
_cell.angle_beta   90.00
_cell.angle_gamma   90.00
#
_symmetry.space_group_name_H-M   'P 1'
#
loop_
_entity.id
_entity.type
_entity.pdbx_description
1 polymer ?
#
loop_
_entity_poly.entity_id
_entity_poly.type
_entity_poly.pdbx_seq_one_letter_code
_entity_poly.pdbx_strand_id
1 'polypeptide(L)'
;MPIIISSCNDDDDKYYYPTNFENLSLPNDTIIAKGEDLTLKPTLNLINPKIYSWKIDGKEVSNEVNYTFSTSVGGKHEIIFEAQDSKGNTDKAQITVDVFAYYGGFYVINEGWAGHDPASVNYYKDGKWNFNIVESLGQTGTVGVIQDSYMYIVAKDAPYLTQIELANFNITKQLSTEIEEQLDYGQANSFCTINETTGICLLYTSPS
;
A
#
# COMPACT_ATOMS: atom_id res chain seq x y z
N MET A 1 -38.16 24.29 53.76
CA MET A 1 -37.31 24.19 52.59
C MET A 1 -37.14 22.69 52.35
N PRO A 2 -37.84 22.09 51.38
CA PRO A 2 -37.69 20.65 51.10
C PRO A 2 -36.41 20.40 50.31
N ILE A 3 -35.59 19.49 50.84
CA ILE A 3 -34.43 18.96 50.15
C ILE A 3 -34.97 17.96 49.12
N ILE A 4 -34.86 18.30 47.83
CA ILE A 4 -35.13 17.35 46.76
C ILE A 4 -33.84 16.54 46.61
N ILE A 5 -33.87 15.30 47.08
CA ILE A 5 -32.87 14.29 46.71
C ILE A 5 -33.26 13.83 45.31
N SER A 6 -32.57 14.36 44.28
CA SER A 6 -32.63 13.78 42.98
C SER A 6 -31.88 12.46 43.06
N SER A 7 -32.61 11.37 42.95
CA SER A 7 -32.05 10.06 42.67
C SER A 7 -31.35 10.18 41.33
N CYS A 8 -30.05 10.06 41.32
CA CYS A 8 -29.35 9.69 40.11
C CYS A 8 -29.88 8.32 39.71
N ASN A 9 -30.73 8.28 38.70
CA ASN A 9 -30.93 7.05 37.98
C ASN A 9 -29.59 6.70 37.41
N ASP A 10 -29.12 5.51 37.71
CA ASP A 10 -28.00 4.85 37.04
C ASP A 10 -28.39 4.58 35.58
N ASP A 11 -28.52 5.65 34.82
CA ASP A 11 -28.49 5.62 33.35
C ASP A 11 -27.02 5.76 32.87
N ASP A 12 -26.07 5.16 33.61
CA ASP A 12 -24.67 5.02 33.21
C ASP A 12 -24.49 4.21 31.92
N ASP A 13 -25.59 3.72 31.40
CA ASP A 13 -25.66 2.90 30.21
C ASP A 13 -25.75 3.68 28.90
N LYS A 14 -25.82 5.01 28.96
CA LYS A 14 -26.01 5.86 27.77
C LYS A 14 -24.72 6.46 27.17
N TYR A 15 -23.62 6.37 27.88
CA TYR A 15 -22.37 6.85 27.33
C TYR A 15 -21.67 5.74 26.57
N TYR A 16 -22.07 5.60 25.33
CA TYR A 16 -21.40 4.79 24.36
C TYR A 16 -20.20 5.58 23.82
N TYR A 17 -18.99 5.07 24.09
CA TYR A 17 -17.77 5.64 23.55
C TYR A 17 -17.35 4.82 22.33
N PRO A 18 -17.13 5.43 21.18
CA PRO A 18 -16.73 4.69 19.99
C PRO A 18 -15.37 4.01 20.19
N THR A 19 -15.27 2.78 19.73
CA THR A 19 -13.99 2.10 19.54
C THR A 19 -13.29 2.73 18.34
N ASN A 20 -12.03 3.07 18.48
CA ASN A 20 -11.25 3.68 17.41
C ASN A 20 -9.79 3.21 17.43
N PHE A 21 -9.07 3.50 16.35
CA PHE A 21 -7.66 3.25 16.21
C PHE A 21 -6.79 4.50 16.47
N GLU A 22 -7.33 5.58 17.03
CA GLU A 22 -6.61 6.86 17.21
C GLU A 22 -5.30 6.73 18.01
N ASN A 23 -5.24 5.77 18.91
CA ASN A 23 -4.03 5.53 19.71
C ASN A 23 -3.14 4.43 19.15
N LEU A 24 -3.45 3.89 17.98
CA LEU A 24 -2.44 3.17 17.21
C LEU A 24 -1.47 4.22 16.69
N SER A 25 -0.17 4.00 16.89
CA SER A 25 0.91 4.85 16.34
C SER A 25 0.99 4.74 14.79
N LEU A 26 -0.12 4.41 14.15
CA LEU A 26 -0.25 4.13 12.74
C LEU A 26 -1.26 5.08 12.11
N PRO A 27 -0.98 5.64 10.94
CA PRO A 27 -1.96 6.36 10.15
C PRO A 27 -3.10 5.42 9.75
N ASN A 28 -4.25 5.97 9.36
CA ASN A 28 -5.41 5.19 8.89
C ASN A 28 -5.08 4.26 7.70
N ASP A 29 -4.11 4.66 6.88
CA ASP A 29 -3.57 3.85 5.79
C ASP A 29 -2.10 3.53 6.09
N THR A 30 -1.77 2.26 6.14
CA THR A 30 -0.43 1.77 6.48
C THR A 30 0.11 0.90 5.36
N ILE A 31 1.42 1.00 5.11
CA ILE A 31 2.13 0.15 4.16
C ILE A 31 3.10 -0.74 4.92
N ILE A 32 3.10 -2.04 4.64
CA ILE A 32 4.06 -3.01 5.17
C ILE A 32 4.66 -3.87 4.06
N ALA A 33 5.79 -4.52 4.36
CA ALA A 33 6.32 -5.54 3.46
C ALA A 33 5.60 -6.89 3.66
N LYS A 34 5.59 -7.73 2.64
CA LYS A 34 5.11 -9.11 2.75
C LYS A 34 5.83 -9.85 3.87
N GLY A 35 5.06 -10.51 4.74
CA GLY A 35 5.57 -11.26 5.88
C GLY A 35 6.05 -10.40 7.05
N GLU A 36 5.88 -9.08 6.98
CA GLU A 36 6.11 -8.18 8.11
C GLU A 36 4.91 -8.22 9.06
N ASP A 37 5.19 -8.20 10.35
CA ASP A 37 4.18 -8.23 11.39
C ASP A 37 3.71 -6.83 11.74
N LEU A 38 2.40 -6.60 11.72
CA LEU A 38 1.75 -5.38 12.16
C LEU A 38 0.90 -5.67 13.40
N THR A 39 1.35 -5.21 14.56
CA THR A 39 0.57 -5.39 15.80
C THR A 39 -0.46 -4.28 15.95
N LEU A 40 -1.73 -4.67 16.00
CA LEU A 40 -2.89 -3.81 16.15
C LEU A 40 -3.41 -3.89 17.59
N LYS A 41 -3.49 -2.72 18.25
CA LYS A 41 -3.95 -2.57 19.64
C LYS A 41 -5.03 -1.49 19.67
N PRO A 42 -6.32 -1.86 19.56
CA PRO A 42 -7.41 -0.89 19.58
C PRO A 42 -7.55 -0.25 20.96
N THR A 43 -7.90 1.02 20.99
CA THR A 43 -8.37 1.67 22.20
C THR A 43 -9.86 1.43 22.33
N LEU A 44 -10.26 0.81 23.42
CA LEU A 44 -11.64 0.48 23.72
C LEU A 44 -12.23 1.57 24.63
N ASN A 45 -13.30 2.21 24.17
CA ASN A 45 -14.07 3.16 24.95
C ASN A 45 -15.41 2.56 25.43
N LEU A 46 -15.67 1.29 25.13
CA LEU A 46 -16.81 0.55 25.63
C LEU A 46 -16.66 0.20 27.11
N ILE A 47 -17.76 0.33 27.85
CA ILE A 47 -17.82 -0.11 29.25
C ILE A 47 -17.96 -1.63 29.29
N ASN A 48 -16.99 -2.31 29.91
CA ASN A 48 -16.97 -3.76 30.06
C ASN A 48 -17.22 -4.54 28.77
N PRO A 49 -16.39 -4.36 27.72
CA PRO A 49 -16.51 -5.15 26.51
C PRO A 49 -16.32 -6.64 26.81
N LYS A 50 -17.09 -7.50 26.12
CA LYS A 50 -17.14 -8.95 26.35
C LYS A 50 -16.79 -9.77 25.13
N ILE A 51 -17.07 -9.22 23.95
CA ILE A 51 -16.89 -9.92 22.68
C ILE A 51 -16.06 -9.04 21.77
N TYR A 52 -15.09 -9.64 21.12
CA TYR A 52 -14.22 -9.00 20.14
C TYR A 52 -14.22 -9.81 18.86
N SER A 53 -14.07 -9.16 17.75
CA SER A 53 -13.93 -9.82 16.45
C SER A 53 -13.01 -9.00 15.55
N TRP A 54 -11.99 -9.65 15.02
CA TRP A 54 -11.15 -9.14 13.95
C TRP A 54 -11.54 -9.81 12.65
N LYS A 55 -11.76 -8.99 11.62
CA LYS A 55 -12.02 -9.48 10.27
C LYS A 55 -10.98 -8.91 9.30
N ILE A 56 -10.45 -9.76 8.43
CA ILE A 56 -9.58 -9.38 7.33
C ILE A 56 -10.27 -9.77 6.05
N ASP A 57 -10.48 -8.79 5.16
CA ASP A 57 -11.18 -8.97 3.89
C ASP A 57 -12.53 -9.69 4.05
N GLY A 58 -13.27 -9.30 5.11
CA GLY A 58 -14.55 -9.85 5.45
C GLY A 58 -14.53 -11.19 6.19
N LYS A 59 -13.36 -11.83 6.36
CA LYS A 59 -13.23 -13.12 7.07
C LYS A 59 -12.79 -12.92 8.51
N GLU A 60 -13.50 -13.51 9.46
CA GLU A 60 -13.09 -13.52 10.87
C GLU A 60 -11.80 -14.31 11.08
N VAL A 61 -10.85 -13.70 11.81
CA VAL A 61 -9.50 -14.24 12.03
C VAL A 61 -9.11 -14.33 13.50
N SER A 62 -9.73 -13.54 14.39
CA SER A 62 -9.42 -13.53 15.81
C SER A 62 -10.58 -12.96 16.63
N ASN A 63 -10.67 -13.37 17.90
CA ASN A 63 -11.58 -12.85 18.91
C ASN A 63 -10.81 -12.28 20.12
N GLU A 64 -9.53 -12.04 19.98
CA GLU A 64 -8.70 -11.43 21.01
C GLU A 64 -8.77 -9.90 20.97
N VAL A 65 -8.40 -9.23 22.06
CA VAL A 65 -8.38 -7.75 22.12
C VAL A 65 -7.33 -7.19 21.17
N ASN A 66 -6.15 -7.79 21.15
CA ASN A 66 -5.04 -7.40 20.27
C ASN A 66 -4.88 -8.41 19.16
N TYR A 67 -4.46 -7.94 18.00
CA TYR A 67 -4.22 -8.81 16.86
C TYR A 67 -2.91 -8.45 16.16
N THR A 68 -2.17 -9.45 15.72
CA THR A 68 -1.00 -9.25 14.86
C THR A 68 -1.36 -9.69 13.45
N PHE A 69 -1.44 -8.71 12.57
CA PHE A 69 -1.65 -8.95 11.14
C PHE A 69 -0.31 -9.26 10.48
N SER A 70 -0.28 -10.33 9.69
CA SER A 70 0.85 -10.69 8.83
C SER A 70 0.32 -11.47 7.64
N THR A 71 0.83 -11.19 6.45
CA THR A 71 0.39 -11.86 5.22
C THR A 71 1.50 -11.95 4.19
N SER A 72 1.48 -13.03 3.40
CA SER A 72 2.30 -13.19 2.20
C SER A 72 1.57 -12.75 0.91
N VAL A 73 0.31 -12.35 1.03
CA VAL A 73 -0.50 -11.85 -0.10
C VAL A 73 -0.27 -10.37 -0.24
N GLY A 74 0.16 -9.92 -1.41
CA GLY A 74 0.32 -8.50 -1.70
C GLY A 74 -1.00 -7.84 -2.10
N GLY A 75 -1.08 -6.53 -1.91
CA GLY A 75 -2.23 -5.70 -2.23
C GLY A 75 -2.88 -5.08 -1.02
N LYS A 76 -4.07 -4.52 -1.22
CA LYS A 76 -4.84 -3.86 -0.17
C LYS A 76 -5.62 -4.88 0.64
N HIS A 77 -5.51 -4.77 1.97
CA HIS A 77 -6.28 -5.55 2.92
C HIS A 77 -7.11 -4.64 3.80
N GLU A 78 -8.38 -4.93 3.91
CA GLU A 78 -9.29 -4.27 4.84
C GLU A 78 -9.28 -5.01 6.17
N ILE A 79 -8.94 -4.32 7.26
CA ILE A 79 -8.95 -4.88 8.61
C ILE A 79 -10.02 -4.17 9.41
N ILE A 80 -10.95 -4.95 9.95
CA ILE A 80 -12.06 -4.48 10.75
C ILE A 80 -11.95 -5.07 12.16
N PHE A 81 -12.06 -4.21 13.15
CA PHE A 81 -12.24 -4.58 14.54
C PHE A 81 -13.65 -4.23 15.00
N GLU A 82 -14.33 -5.18 15.61
CA GLU A 82 -15.64 -4.99 16.23
C GLU A 82 -15.56 -5.41 17.70
N ALA A 83 -16.15 -4.64 18.57
CA ALA A 83 -16.30 -4.96 19.99
C ALA A 83 -17.76 -4.85 20.41
N GLN A 84 -18.19 -5.69 21.36
CA GLN A 84 -19.54 -5.70 21.91
C GLN A 84 -19.48 -5.77 23.43
N ASP A 85 -20.32 -4.98 24.09
CA ASP A 85 -20.50 -5.03 25.53
C ASP A 85 -21.53 -6.10 25.95
N SER A 86 -21.74 -6.25 27.26
CA SER A 86 -22.70 -7.22 27.83
C SER A 86 -24.16 -6.89 27.53
N LYS A 87 -24.47 -5.71 27.03
CA LYS A 87 -25.83 -5.26 26.68
C LYS A 87 -26.12 -5.35 25.19
N GLY A 88 -25.11 -5.77 24.40
CA GLY A 88 -25.21 -5.90 22.96
C GLY A 88 -24.90 -4.61 22.19
N ASN A 89 -24.42 -3.55 22.86
CA ASN A 89 -23.91 -2.38 22.14
C ASN A 89 -22.63 -2.76 21.42
N THR A 90 -22.50 -2.34 20.18
CA THR A 90 -21.33 -2.65 19.31
C THR A 90 -20.63 -1.38 18.88
N ASP A 91 -19.32 -1.49 18.73
CA ASP A 91 -18.51 -0.46 18.11
C ASP A 91 -17.51 -1.07 17.15
N LYS A 92 -17.11 -0.30 16.14
CA LYS A 92 -16.33 -0.77 15.01
C LYS A 92 -15.26 0.24 14.63
N ALA A 93 -14.07 -0.27 14.35
CA ALA A 93 -13.00 0.50 13.74
C ALA A 93 -12.44 -0.25 12.52
N GLN A 94 -11.89 0.49 11.58
CA GLN A 94 -11.41 -0.03 10.31
C GLN A 94 -10.10 0.66 9.91
N ILE A 95 -9.20 -0.12 9.32
CA ILE A 95 -7.94 0.35 8.75
C ILE A 95 -7.70 -0.37 7.41
N THR A 96 -7.10 0.32 6.45
CA THR A 96 -6.58 -0.30 5.22
C THR A 96 -5.08 -0.48 5.34
N VAL A 97 -4.59 -1.67 5.01
CA VAL A 97 -3.17 -1.98 4.97
C VAL A 97 -2.78 -2.36 3.55
N ASP A 98 -1.85 -1.60 2.97
CA ASP A 98 -1.21 -1.95 1.69
C ASP A 98 0.00 -2.85 1.94
N VAL A 99 0.04 -4.01 1.30
CA VAL A 99 1.13 -4.98 1.42
C VAL A 99 1.92 -5.04 0.12
N PHE A 100 3.17 -4.58 0.16
CA PHE A 100 4.06 -4.56 -0.98
C PHE A 100 5.09 -5.70 -0.91
N ALA A 101 5.46 -6.26 -2.05
CA ALA A 101 6.47 -7.32 -2.10
C ALA A 101 7.82 -6.84 -1.55
N TYR A 102 8.17 -5.58 -1.84
CA TYR A 102 9.40 -4.94 -1.41
C TYR A 102 9.08 -3.54 -0.86
N TYR A 103 9.30 -3.31 0.43
CA TYR A 103 9.00 -2.04 1.09
C TYR A 103 10.03 -1.72 2.19
N GLY A 104 10.25 -0.42 2.44
CA GLY A 104 11.14 0.06 3.49
C GLY A 104 12.63 0.01 3.15
N GLY A 105 12.97 -0.20 1.88
CA GLY A 105 14.31 -0.14 1.32
C GLY A 105 14.42 0.86 0.17
N PHE A 106 15.34 0.63 -0.75
CA PHE A 106 15.45 1.42 -1.97
C PHE A 106 15.62 0.54 -3.21
N TYR A 107 15.14 1.06 -4.33
CA TYR A 107 15.25 0.43 -5.64
C TYR A 107 16.40 1.03 -6.43
N VAL A 108 17.09 0.18 -7.17
CA VAL A 108 18.12 0.59 -8.11
C VAL A 108 17.74 0.08 -9.50
N ILE A 109 17.57 1.03 -10.41
CA ILE A 109 17.33 0.72 -11.82
C ILE A 109 18.68 0.54 -12.47
N ASN A 110 18.93 -0.65 -13.02
CA ASN A 110 20.08 -0.87 -13.88
C ASN A 110 19.71 -0.43 -15.28
N GLU A 111 20.56 0.38 -15.86
CA GLU A 111 20.36 0.89 -17.22
C GLU A 111 20.31 -0.24 -18.26
N GLY A 112 21.02 -1.32 -18.00
CA GLY A 112 21.27 -2.34 -19.01
C GLY A 112 22.32 -1.88 -20.03
N TRP A 113 22.54 -2.66 -21.05
CA TRP A 113 23.47 -2.32 -22.11
C TRP A 113 22.81 -2.54 -23.47
N ALA A 114 22.65 -1.46 -24.22
CA ALA A 114 21.99 -1.46 -25.52
C ALA A 114 22.57 -2.57 -26.46
N GLY A 115 21.69 -3.41 -26.96
CA GLY A 115 22.06 -4.56 -27.80
C GLY A 115 22.55 -5.80 -27.04
N HIS A 116 22.66 -5.77 -25.71
CA HIS A 116 23.11 -6.89 -24.86
C HIS A 116 22.13 -7.23 -23.76
N ASP A 117 22.03 -6.40 -22.73
CA ASP A 117 21.24 -6.71 -21.55
C ASP A 117 20.09 -5.70 -21.38
N PRO A 118 18.86 -6.16 -21.12
CA PRO A 118 17.75 -5.27 -20.80
C PRO A 118 17.97 -4.56 -19.47
N ALA A 119 17.29 -3.44 -19.27
CA ALA A 119 17.20 -2.81 -17.98
C ALA A 119 16.52 -3.73 -16.95
N SER A 120 16.90 -3.57 -15.70
CA SER A 120 16.33 -4.35 -14.58
C SER A 120 16.21 -3.50 -13.33
N VAL A 121 15.44 -3.98 -12.36
CA VAL A 121 15.32 -3.37 -11.02
C VAL A 121 15.94 -4.29 -9.99
N ASN A 122 16.79 -3.73 -9.15
CA ASN A 122 17.26 -4.35 -7.93
C ASN A 122 16.64 -3.68 -6.72
N TYR A 123 16.57 -4.39 -5.61
CA TYR A 123 16.10 -3.89 -4.34
C TYR A 123 17.09 -4.18 -3.22
N TYR A 124 17.31 -3.18 -2.36
CA TYR A 124 18.17 -3.29 -1.18
C TYR A 124 17.42 -2.92 0.08
N LYS A 125 17.53 -3.77 1.10
CA LYS A 125 17.03 -3.52 2.46
C LYS A 125 17.90 -4.26 3.48
N ASP A 126 18.21 -3.61 4.60
CA ASP A 126 18.87 -4.19 5.78
C ASP A 126 20.13 -5.02 5.47
N GLY A 127 21.00 -4.49 4.61
CA GLY A 127 22.25 -5.15 4.22
C GLY A 127 22.09 -6.24 3.16
N LYS A 128 20.89 -6.48 2.63
CA LYS A 128 20.61 -7.53 1.66
C LYS A 128 20.19 -6.95 0.31
N TRP A 129 20.77 -7.52 -0.75
CA TRP A 129 20.36 -7.26 -2.13
C TRP A 129 19.42 -8.36 -2.62
N ASN A 130 18.39 -7.94 -3.33
CA ASN A 130 17.59 -8.78 -4.21
C ASN A 130 17.83 -8.25 -5.62
N PHE A 131 18.55 -9.03 -6.41
CA PHE A 131 18.92 -8.64 -7.77
C PHE A 131 17.83 -9.05 -8.75
N ASN A 132 17.67 -8.23 -9.79
CA ASN A 132 16.79 -8.51 -10.92
C ASN A 132 15.36 -8.90 -10.48
N ILE A 133 14.80 -8.15 -9.50
CA ILE A 133 13.42 -8.38 -9.03
C ILE A 133 12.38 -8.13 -10.13
N VAL A 134 12.75 -7.36 -11.15
CA VAL A 134 12.05 -7.21 -12.41
C VAL A 134 13.09 -7.11 -13.51
N GLU A 135 12.85 -7.82 -14.60
CA GLU A 135 13.65 -7.83 -15.83
C GLU A 135 12.79 -7.49 -17.05
N SER A 136 13.39 -7.38 -18.22
CA SER A 136 12.70 -7.10 -19.48
C SER A 136 12.04 -5.72 -19.54
N LEU A 137 12.75 -4.73 -19.04
CA LEU A 137 12.28 -3.33 -18.93
C LEU A 137 12.69 -2.45 -20.11
N GLY A 138 13.01 -3.04 -21.25
CA GLY A 138 13.63 -2.33 -22.38
C GLY A 138 15.13 -2.18 -22.19
N GLN A 139 15.77 -1.49 -23.11
CA GLN A 139 17.20 -1.18 -23.01
C GLN A 139 17.38 0.27 -22.60
N THR A 140 18.48 0.52 -21.86
CA THR A 140 18.80 1.86 -21.39
C THR A 140 17.69 2.45 -20.52
N GLY A 141 17.37 1.77 -19.40
CA GLY A 141 16.43 2.27 -18.39
C GLY A 141 16.94 3.59 -17.79
N THR A 142 16.09 4.61 -17.76
CA THR A 142 16.51 5.97 -17.40
C THR A 142 15.90 6.46 -16.09
N VAL A 143 14.63 6.18 -15.86
CA VAL A 143 13.87 6.75 -14.74
C VAL A 143 12.90 5.73 -14.18
N GLY A 144 12.76 5.71 -12.85
CA GLY A 144 11.67 5.03 -12.14
C GLY A 144 10.87 6.02 -11.31
N VAL A 145 9.56 5.94 -11.41
CA VAL A 145 8.63 6.75 -10.62
C VAL A 145 7.68 5.81 -9.90
N ILE A 146 7.52 6.00 -8.59
CA ILE A 146 6.52 5.30 -7.79
C ILE A 146 5.35 6.23 -7.58
N GLN A 147 4.16 5.74 -7.88
CA GLN A 147 2.92 6.41 -7.55
C GLN A 147 1.88 5.39 -7.12
N ASP A 148 1.29 5.63 -5.96
CA ASP A 148 0.30 4.73 -5.35
C ASP A 148 0.82 3.29 -5.26
N SER A 149 0.14 2.35 -5.87
CA SER A 149 0.48 0.93 -5.87
C SER A 149 1.32 0.49 -7.06
N TYR A 150 1.90 1.43 -7.82
CA TYR A 150 2.64 1.12 -9.04
C TYR A 150 4.00 1.80 -9.10
N MET A 151 4.93 1.11 -9.76
CA MET A 151 6.19 1.66 -10.24
C MET A 151 6.15 1.76 -11.77
N TYR A 152 6.61 2.87 -12.29
CA TYR A 152 6.73 3.12 -13.73
C TYR A 152 8.19 3.25 -14.09
N ILE A 153 8.66 2.42 -15.02
CA ILE A 153 10.03 2.46 -15.52
C ILE A 153 10.03 2.93 -16.95
N VAL A 154 10.88 3.91 -17.23
CA VAL A 154 11.11 4.46 -18.56
C VAL A 154 12.43 3.92 -19.11
N ALA A 155 12.43 3.48 -20.37
CA ALA A 155 13.61 3.08 -21.09
C ALA A 155 13.69 3.80 -22.44
N LYS A 156 14.91 3.96 -23.00
CA LYS A 156 15.12 4.61 -24.31
C LYS A 156 14.67 3.74 -25.46
N ASP A 157 14.80 2.41 -25.30
CA ASP A 157 14.41 1.42 -26.28
C ASP A 157 13.25 0.58 -25.76
N ALA A 158 12.47 0.03 -26.68
CA ALA A 158 11.24 -0.70 -26.36
C ALA A 158 11.44 -1.89 -25.41
N PRO A 159 10.54 -2.11 -24.44
CA PRO A 159 9.37 -1.29 -24.14
C PRO A 159 9.76 0.05 -23.48
N TYR A 160 9.24 1.16 -24.01
CA TYR A 160 9.59 2.52 -23.59
C TYR A 160 9.05 2.89 -22.20
N LEU A 161 7.93 2.31 -21.81
CA LEU A 161 7.30 2.51 -20.51
C LEU A 161 6.78 1.17 -20.00
N THR A 162 7.17 0.83 -18.77
CA THR A 162 6.69 -0.38 -18.09
C THR A 162 6.02 0.02 -16.78
N GLN A 163 4.80 -0.46 -16.56
CA GLN A 163 4.08 -0.37 -15.30
C GLN A 163 4.23 -1.68 -14.53
N ILE A 164 4.64 -1.57 -13.27
CA ILE A 164 4.90 -2.68 -12.35
C ILE A 164 4.02 -2.50 -11.12
N GLU A 165 3.26 -3.51 -10.75
CA GLU A 165 2.48 -3.52 -9.51
C GLU A 165 3.39 -3.78 -8.30
N LEU A 166 3.37 -2.89 -7.29
CA LEU A 166 4.24 -3.03 -6.10
C LEU A 166 3.85 -4.20 -5.19
N ALA A 167 2.61 -4.62 -5.23
CA ALA A 167 2.12 -5.75 -4.44
C ALA A 167 2.88 -7.05 -4.70
N ASN A 168 3.19 -7.33 -5.96
CA ASN A 168 3.81 -8.59 -6.38
C ASN A 168 5.04 -8.42 -7.30
N PHE A 169 5.32 -7.20 -7.71
CA PHE A 169 6.34 -6.83 -8.72
C PHE A 169 6.10 -7.47 -10.09
N ASN A 170 4.84 -7.67 -10.41
CA ASN A 170 4.44 -8.12 -11.74
C ASN A 170 4.34 -6.94 -12.71
N ILE A 171 4.84 -7.14 -13.92
CA ILE A 171 4.60 -6.21 -15.02
C ILE A 171 3.13 -6.30 -15.39
N THR A 172 2.42 -5.17 -15.33
CA THR A 172 0.99 -5.08 -15.64
C THR A 172 0.72 -4.50 -17.02
N LYS A 173 1.58 -3.58 -17.48
CA LYS A 173 1.48 -2.96 -18.79
C LYS A 173 2.85 -2.61 -19.32
N GLN A 174 2.98 -2.68 -20.64
CA GLN A 174 4.16 -2.21 -21.37
C GLN A 174 3.74 -1.49 -22.65
N LEU A 175 4.41 -0.38 -22.92
CA LEU A 175 4.28 0.37 -24.17
C LEU A 175 5.48 0.06 -25.04
N SER A 176 5.29 -0.73 -26.10
CA SER A 176 6.38 -1.28 -26.92
C SER A 176 6.38 -0.81 -28.36
N THR A 177 5.27 -0.27 -28.86
CA THR A 177 5.08 0.00 -30.29
C THR A 177 4.37 1.33 -30.54
N GLU A 178 4.37 1.82 -31.75
CA GLU A 178 3.65 2.99 -32.28
C GLU A 178 4.26 4.37 -32.05
N ILE A 179 5.28 4.52 -31.20
CA ILE A 179 6.03 5.79 -31.15
C ILE A 179 7.02 5.87 -32.32
N GLU A 180 7.44 4.72 -32.85
CA GLU A 180 8.48 4.63 -33.90
C GLU A 180 8.12 5.29 -35.25
N GLU A 181 6.84 5.28 -35.65
CA GLU A 181 6.42 5.89 -36.90
C GLU A 181 6.37 7.43 -36.88
N GLN A 182 6.31 8.03 -35.69
CA GLN A 182 6.22 9.49 -35.53
C GLN A 182 7.49 10.16 -35.03
N LEU A 183 8.44 9.39 -34.52
CA LEU A 183 9.64 9.93 -33.88
C LEU A 183 10.88 9.28 -34.49
N ASP A 184 11.41 9.91 -35.52
CA ASP A 184 12.63 9.45 -36.21
C ASP A 184 13.85 9.27 -35.26
N TYR A 185 13.81 9.80 -34.03
CA TYR A 185 14.87 9.66 -33.00
C TYR A 185 14.37 9.97 -31.59
N GLY A 186 13.11 9.74 -31.26
CA GLY A 186 12.58 10.03 -29.94
C GLY A 186 12.97 8.97 -28.90
N GLN A 187 13.68 9.36 -27.85
CA GLN A 187 14.00 8.50 -26.72
C GLN A 187 13.19 8.93 -25.51
N ALA A 188 12.54 7.96 -24.85
CA ALA A 188 11.85 8.24 -23.60
C ALA A 188 12.88 8.58 -22.49
N ASN A 189 12.69 9.70 -21.82
CA ASN A 189 13.67 10.20 -20.87
C ASN A 189 13.10 10.47 -19.47
N SER A 190 11.81 10.79 -19.37
CA SER A 190 11.17 11.06 -18.08
C SER A 190 9.69 10.79 -18.16
N PHE A 191 9.11 10.50 -17.00
CA PHE A 191 7.68 10.20 -16.85
C PHE A 191 7.14 10.91 -15.62
N CYS A 192 5.94 11.44 -15.73
CA CYS A 192 5.19 12.01 -14.61
C CYS A 192 3.74 11.55 -14.72
N THR A 193 3.18 11.07 -13.65
CA THR A 193 1.76 10.76 -13.56
C THR A 193 0.97 12.03 -13.24
N ILE A 194 -0.19 12.20 -13.85
CA ILE A 194 -1.16 13.26 -13.53
C ILE A 194 -2.21 12.74 -12.56
N ASN A 195 -2.64 11.51 -12.77
CA ASN A 195 -3.60 10.77 -11.94
C ASN A 195 -3.45 9.26 -12.19
N GLU A 196 -4.30 8.44 -11.57
CA GLU A 196 -4.26 6.97 -11.65
C GLU A 196 -4.34 6.40 -13.08
N THR A 197 -4.87 7.16 -14.03
CA THR A 197 -5.11 6.69 -15.41
C THR A 197 -4.34 7.46 -16.47
N THR A 198 -3.70 8.56 -16.09
CA THR A 198 -3.06 9.49 -17.05
C THR A 198 -1.64 9.84 -16.60
N GLY A 199 -0.70 9.70 -17.51
CA GLY A 199 0.67 10.12 -17.31
C GLY A 199 1.22 10.86 -18.54
N ILE A 200 2.28 11.64 -18.35
CA ILE A 200 3.03 12.31 -19.40
C ILE A 200 4.42 11.71 -19.46
N CYS A 201 4.82 11.25 -20.63
CA CYS A 201 6.19 10.84 -20.92
C CYS A 201 6.87 11.96 -21.70
N LEU A 202 8.03 12.40 -21.22
CA LEU A 202 8.89 13.33 -21.95
C LEU A 202 9.83 12.54 -22.84
N LEU A 203 9.78 12.85 -24.11
CA LEU A 203 10.64 12.27 -25.12
C LEU A 203 11.74 13.28 -25.47
N TYR A 204 12.97 12.82 -25.54
CA TYR A 204 14.07 13.60 -26.05
C TYR A 204 14.11 13.46 -27.58
N THR A 205 13.91 14.56 -28.28
CA THR A 205 14.12 14.63 -29.72
C THR A 205 15.40 15.40 -29.97
N SER A 206 16.36 14.80 -30.66
CA SER A 206 17.53 15.55 -31.12
C SER A 206 17.06 16.65 -32.07
N PRO A 207 17.50 17.92 -31.89
CA PRO A 207 17.22 18.92 -32.89
C PRO A 207 17.93 18.54 -34.18
N SER A 208 17.17 18.45 -35.27
CA SER A 208 17.63 18.25 -36.63
C SER A 208 18.46 19.42 -37.11
#